data_fedb1e8c24d12b713eb1a66c98c13df6
#
_entry.id   fedb1e8c24d12b713eb1a66c98c13df6
#
_cell.length_a   1.000
_cell.length_b   1.000
_cell.length_c   1.000
_cell.angle_alpha   90.00
_cell.angle_beta   90.00
_cell.angle_gamma   90.00
#
_symmetry.space_group_name_H-M   'P 1'
#
loop_
_entity.id
_entity.type
_entity.pdbx_description
1 polymer ?
#
loop_
_entity_poly.entity_id
_entity_poly.type
_entity_poly.pdbx_seq_one_letter_code
_entity_poly.pdbx_strand_id
1 'polypeptide(L)' 'MKYKCEVCGWEYDEELGYPDGGIEPGTKWEDVPDNFECPLCGVGKDQFGKE' A
#
# COMPACT_ATOMS: atom_id res chain seq x y z
N MET A 1 7.17 -0.98 9.01
CA MET A 1 7.76 -0.33 7.82
C MET A 1 6.66 0.27 6.97
N LYS A 2 6.95 1.34 6.30
CA LYS A 2 5.96 2.04 5.50
C LYS A 2 6.38 2.10 4.04
N TYR A 3 5.39 2.09 3.18
CA TYR A 3 5.59 2.23 1.74
C TYR A 3 4.78 3.43 1.27
N LYS A 4 5.37 4.23 0.41
CA LYS A 4 4.76 5.48 -0.03
C LYS A 4 4.52 5.46 -1.52
N CYS A 5 3.32 5.86 -1.92
CA CYS A 5 3.00 6.04 -3.34
C CYS A 5 3.82 7.22 -3.87
N GLU A 6 4.63 6.97 -4.88
CA GLU A 6 5.51 8.01 -5.43
C GLU A 6 4.77 9.00 -6.32
N VAL A 7 3.52 8.71 -6.62
CA VAL A 7 2.70 9.58 -7.48
C VAL A 7 1.91 10.59 -6.67
N CYS A 8 1.17 10.12 -5.65
CA CYS A 8 0.30 11.01 -4.87
C CYS A 8 0.74 11.19 -3.42
N GLY A 9 1.67 10.38 -2.93
CA GLY A 9 2.16 10.51 -1.55
C GLY A 9 1.37 9.74 -0.51
N TRP A 10 0.41 8.91 -0.91
CA TRP A 10 -0.31 8.07 0.04
C TRP A 10 0.64 7.05 0.67
N GLU A 11 0.51 6.82 1.97
CA GLU A 11 1.39 5.90 2.68
C GLU A 11 0.63 4.64 3.11
N TYR A 12 1.26 3.48 2.89
CA TYR A 12 0.77 2.21 3.40
C TYR A 12 1.61 1.84 4.63
N ASP A 13 0.94 1.65 5.77
CA ASP A 13 1.58 1.23 6.99
C ASP A 13 1.24 -0.24 7.22
N GLU A 14 2.28 -1.09 7.28
CA GLU A 14 2.08 -2.52 7.46
C GLU A 14 1.37 -2.86 8.77
N GLU A 15 1.57 -2.05 9.80
CA GLU A 15 0.92 -2.28 11.09
C GLU A 15 -0.58 -1.96 11.06
N LEU A 16 -0.95 -0.97 10.26
CA LEU A 16 -2.34 -0.52 10.16
C LEU A 16 -3.09 -1.23 9.03
N GLY A 17 -2.37 -1.71 8.03
CA GLY A 17 -2.99 -2.29 6.86
C GLY A 17 -3.84 -1.28 6.11
N TYR A 18 -4.78 -1.80 5.34
CA TYR A 18 -5.76 -0.97 4.67
C TYR A 18 -7.08 -1.74 4.57
N PRO A 19 -7.88 -1.75 5.67
CA PRO A 19 -9.10 -2.56 5.71
C PRO A 19 -10.12 -2.20 4.64
N ASP A 20 -10.19 -0.92 4.25
CA ASP A 20 -11.12 -0.48 3.21
C ASP A 20 -10.80 -1.12 1.86
N GLY A 21 -9.56 -1.50 1.64
CA GLY A 21 -9.13 -2.20 0.44
C GLY A 21 -8.99 -3.71 0.64
N GLY A 22 -9.40 -4.22 1.80
CA GLY A 22 -9.31 -5.64 2.10
C GLY A 22 -7.95 -6.11 2.61
N ILE A 23 -7.10 -5.18 3.03
CA ILE A 23 -5.78 -5.50 3.56
C ILE A 23 -5.84 -5.43 5.07
N GLU A 24 -5.66 -6.57 5.73
CA GLU A 24 -5.74 -6.64 7.20
C GLU A 24 -4.54 -5.95 7.85
N PRO A 25 -4.75 -5.37 9.07
CA PRO A 25 -3.61 -4.84 9.84
C PRO A 25 -2.58 -5.94 10.09
N GLY A 26 -1.32 -5.59 9.98
CA GLY A 26 -0.23 -6.55 10.15
C GLY A 26 0.18 -7.26 8.86
N THR A 27 -0.45 -6.93 7.73
CA THR A 27 -0.09 -7.53 6.46
C THR A 27 1.18 -6.86 5.94
N LYS A 28 2.20 -7.68 5.68
CA LYS A 28 3.45 -7.17 5.13
C LYS A 28 3.25 -6.78 3.67
N TRP A 29 4.05 -5.81 3.22
CA TRP A 29 3.94 -5.32 1.85
C TRP A 29 4.06 -6.45 0.81
N GLU A 30 4.95 -7.40 1.06
CA GLU A 30 5.13 -8.53 0.15
C GLU A 30 3.91 -9.45 0.09
N ASP A 31 3.05 -9.41 1.12
CA ASP A 31 1.82 -10.18 1.17
C ASP A 31 0.63 -9.44 0.58
N VAL A 32 0.80 -8.15 0.31
CA VAL A 32 -0.23 -7.35 -0.35
C VAL A 32 -0.36 -7.84 -1.79
N PRO A 33 -1.60 -8.08 -2.29
CA PRO A 33 -1.77 -8.60 -3.65
C PRO A 33 -1.12 -7.72 -4.71
N ASP A 34 -0.61 -8.35 -5.77
CA ASP A 34 0.04 -7.62 -6.85
C ASP A 34 -0.93 -6.69 -7.59
N ASN A 35 -2.23 -6.97 -7.49
CA ASN A 35 -3.25 -6.13 -8.11
C ASN A 35 -3.73 -4.99 -7.21
N PHE A 36 -3.06 -4.80 -6.06
CA PHE A 36 -3.37 -3.69 -5.18
C PHE A 36 -3.10 -2.36 -5.89
N GLU A 37 -4.01 -1.42 -5.71
CA GLU A 37 -3.89 -0.11 -6.30
C GLU A 37 -3.99 0.96 -5.22
N CYS A 38 -3.26 2.06 -5.44
CA CYS A 38 -3.33 3.19 -4.52
C CYS A 38 -4.77 3.69 -4.43
N PRO A 39 -5.34 3.85 -3.21
CA PRO A 39 -6.72 4.29 -3.08
C PRO A 39 -6.95 5.74 -3.49
N LEU A 40 -5.88 6.52 -3.64
CA LEU A 40 -6.01 7.93 -3.98
C LEU A 40 -5.82 8.19 -5.47
N CYS A 41 -4.80 7.58 -6.07
CA CYS A 41 -4.48 7.85 -7.48
C CYS A 41 -4.62 6.64 -8.41
N GLY A 42 -4.78 5.45 -7.84
CA GLY A 42 -5.07 4.26 -8.64
C GLY A 42 -3.88 3.60 -9.31
N VAL A 43 -2.65 3.99 -8.97
CA VAL A 43 -1.47 3.34 -9.54
C VAL A 43 -1.19 2.02 -8.82
N GLY A 44 -0.49 1.12 -9.47
CA GLY A 44 -0.20 -0.20 -8.91
C GLY A 44 0.94 -0.19 -7.88
N LYS A 45 1.20 -1.36 -7.31
CA LYS A 45 2.25 -1.53 -6.30
C LYS A 45 3.63 -1.09 -6.80
N ASP A 46 3.89 -1.23 -8.08
CA ASP A 46 5.18 -0.89 -8.66
C ASP A 46 5.51 0.61 -8.56
N GLN A 47 4.52 1.43 -8.25
CA GLN A 47 4.72 2.87 -8.06
C GLN A 47 4.94 3.24 -6.59
N PHE A 48 5.06 2.26 -5.72
CA PHE A 48 5.32 2.50 -4.30
C PHE A 48 6.80 2.33 -4.01
N GLY A 49 7.32 3.22 -3.18
CA GLY A 49 8.69 3.13 -2.70
C GLY A 49 8.71 2.87 -1.21
N LYS A 50 9.73 2.16 -0.75
CA LYS A 50 9.91 1.88 0.67
C LYS A 50 10.47 3.13 1.36
N GLU A 51 9.85 3.53 2.44
CA GLU A 51 10.37 4.62 3.28
C GLU A 51 11.45 4.16 4.23
#